data_7a377a7e914f4ebb1eed77885a0459f8
#
_entry.id   7a377a7e914f4ebb1eed77885a0459f8
#
_cell.length_a   1.000
_cell.length_b   1.000
_cell.length_c   1.000
_cell.angle_alpha   90.00
_cell.angle_beta   90.00
_cell.angle_gamma   90.00
#
_symmetry.space_group_name_H-M   'P 1'
#
loop_
_entity.id
_entity.type
_entity.pdbx_description
1 polymer ?
#
loop_
_entity_poly.entity_id
_entity_poly.type
_entity_poly.pdbx_seq_one_letter_code
_entity_poly.pdbx_strand_id
1 'polypeptide(L)'
;MTTSRSTMMKSIFLAATMLATGSVAWAGQAPGALSAADIPVSHHDRVYAAEQFSNTVSVTDPVDNKLLGVIRLGDPQPGNFSPLYKGQVLVHGMGFSPDHRTLLVVSIGSNSVSFIDTRSNTVKHVTYVGRSPHEAFFDAKCGLRLRCLNGYCLS
;
A
#
# COMPACT_ATOMS: atom_id res chain seq x y z
N MET A 1 -35.35 31.82 -79.30
CA MET A 1 -35.57 30.50 -78.76
C MET A 1 -34.25 29.98 -78.20
N THR A 2 -33.99 30.17 -76.93
CA THR A 2 -32.75 29.76 -76.28
C THR A 2 -33.11 29.12 -74.94
N THR A 3 -32.97 27.84 -74.87
CA THR A 3 -33.21 27.04 -73.64
C THR A 3 -31.99 27.08 -72.71
N SER A 4 -32.14 27.71 -71.57
CA SER A 4 -31.17 27.68 -70.51
C SER A 4 -31.22 26.35 -69.78
N ARG A 5 -30.09 25.60 -69.70
CA ARG A 5 -29.90 24.46 -68.88
C ARG A 5 -29.34 24.88 -67.51
N SER A 6 -30.16 24.86 -66.54
CA SER A 6 -29.74 24.98 -65.10
C SER A 6 -28.98 23.73 -64.64
N THR A 7 -27.70 23.94 -64.36
CA THR A 7 -26.87 22.85 -63.72
C THR A 7 -27.04 22.92 -62.25
N MET A 8 -27.73 21.91 -61.69
CA MET A 8 -27.94 21.77 -60.29
C MET A 8 -26.70 21.11 -59.66
N MET A 9 -25.88 21.91 -59.03
CA MET A 9 -24.73 21.41 -58.20
C MET A 9 -25.27 20.77 -56.92
N LYS A 10 -25.10 19.47 -56.82
CA LYS A 10 -25.39 18.70 -55.60
C LYS A 10 -24.17 18.84 -54.65
N SER A 11 -24.30 19.64 -53.62
CA SER A 11 -23.32 19.72 -52.54
C SER A 11 -23.46 18.45 -51.65
N ILE A 12 -22.44 17.61 -51.70
CA ILE A 12 -22.33 16.45 -50.80
C ILE A 12 -21.68 16.97 -49.52
N PHE A 13 -22.45 17.08 -48.44
CA PHE A 13 -21.92 17.29 -47.11
C PHE A 13 -21.36 15.97 -46.58
N LEU A 14 -20.06 15.88 -46.54
CA LEU A 14 -19.38 14.77 -45.86
C LEU A 14 -19.32 15.08 -44.34
N ALA A 15 -20.23 14.49 -43.57
CA ALA A 15 -20.20 14.60 -42.14
C ALA A 15 -19.08 13.70 -41.61
N ALA A 16 -17.95 14.27 -41.24
CA ALA A 16 -16.89 13.57 -40.53
C ALA A 16 -17.33 13.34 -39.07
N THR A 17 -17.79 12.16 -38.76
CA THR A 17 -18.05 11.72 -37.37
C THR A 17 -16.70 11.45 -36.70
N MET A 18 -16.21 12.40 -35.90
CA MET A 18 -15.09 12.15 -35.00
C MET A 18 -15.58 11.21 -33.90
N LEU A 19 -15.20 9.93 -33.97
CA LEU A 19 -15.24 9.05 -32.80
C LEU A 19 -14.19 9.57 -31.82
N ALA A 20 -14.63 10.29 -30.81
CA ALA A 20 -13.82 10.55 -29.63
C ALA A 20 -13.68 9.21 -28.89
N THR A 21 -12.58 8.51 -29.15
CA THR A 21 -12.15 7.42 -28.28
C THR A 21 -11.73 8.04 -26.96
N GLY A 22 -12.69 8.18 -26.04
CA GLY A 22 -12.41 8.54 -24.67
C GLY A 22 -11.49 7.49 -24.09
N SER A 23 -10.22 7.83 -23.87
CA SER A 23 -9.33 7.03 -23.03
C SER A 23 -9.97 6.96 -21.65
N VAL A 24 -10.40 5.76 -21.27
CA VAL A 24 -10.85 5.49 -19.90
C VAL A 24 -9.61 5.69 -19.03
N ALA A 25 -9.49 6.84 -18.39
CA ALA A 25 -8.47 7.04 -17.37
C ALA A 25 -8.85 6.13 -16.19
N TRP A 26 -8.08 5.07 -16.00
CA TRP A 26 -8.21 4.23 -14.82
C TRP A 26 -7.71 5.05 -13.63
N ALA A 27 -8.65 5.56 -12.86
CA ALA A 27 -8.34 6.31 -11.65
C ALA A 27 -7.61 5.37 -10.67
N GLY A 28 -6.42 5.77 -10.24
CA GLY A 28 -5.64 5.08 -9.22
C GLY A 28 -4.41 4.32 -9.70
N GLN A 29 -4.12 4.26 -10.99
CA GLN A 29 -2.87 3.64 -11.46
C GLN A 29 -1.67 4.57 -11.24
N ALA A 30 -0.64 4.05 -10.57
CA ALA A 30 0.60 4.79 -10.37
C ALA A 30 1.28 5.09 -11.72
N PRO A 31 1.96 6.25 -11.87
CA PRO A 31 2.77 6.54 -13.04
C PRO A 31 3.79 5.42 -13.29
N GLY A 32 3.84 4.90 -14.50
CA GLY A 32 4.73 3.80 -14.88
C GLY A 32 4.16 2.39 -14.66
N ALA A 33 2.96 2.25 -14.13
CA ALA A 33 2.31 0.94 -13.98
C ALA A 33 2.12 0.20 -15.33
N LEU A 34 1.99 0.92 -16.42
CA LEU A 34 1.90 0.36 -17.77
C LEU A 34 3.19 -0.32 -18.26
N SER A 35 4.32 -0.08 -17.61
CA SER A 35 5.61 -0.71 -17.92
C SER A 35 5.90 -1.94 -17.07
N ALA A 36 5.11 -2.20 -16.02
CA ALA A 36 5.23 -3.36 -15.19
C ALA A 36 4.48 -4.54 -15.81
N ALA A 37 5.08 -5.73 -15.78
CA ALA A 37 4.36 -6.95 -16.11
C ALA A 37 3.22 -7.16 -15.10
N ASP A 38 2.05 -7.54 -15.57
CA ASP A 38 0.97 -7.94 -14.69
C ASP A 38 1.41 -9.14 -13.85
N ILE A 39 1.44 -8.95 -12.53
CA ILE A 39 1.72 -10.04 -11.61
C ILE A 39 0.38 -10.66 -11.23
N PRO A 40 0.10 -11.91 -11.62
CA PRO A 40 -1.15 -12.56 -11.25
C PRO A 40 -1.23 -12.72 -9.73
N VAL A 41 -2.34 -12.31 -9.16
CA VAL A 41 -2.64 -12.51 -7.73
C VAL A 41 -3.47 -13.76 -7.54
N SER A 42 -3.31 -14.44 -6.41
CA SER A 42 -4.00 -15.66 -6.05
C SER A 42 -4.65 -15.57 -4.67
N HIS A 43 -5.59 -16.47 -4.38
CA HIS A 43 -6.19 -16.59 -3.06
C HIS A 43 -5.21 -17.01 -1.95
N HIS A 44 -3.97 -17.37 -2.31
CA HIS A 44 -2.90 -17.62 -1.34
C HIS A 44 -2.14 -16.35 -0.98
N ASP A 45 -2.27 -15.28 -1.77
CA ASP A 45 -1.62 -14.01 -1.51
C ASP A 45 -2.34 -13.25 -0.37
N ARG A 46 -1.59 -12.42 0.33
CA ARG A 46 -2.09 -11.62 1.43
C ARG A 46 -1.58 -10.20 1.33
N VAL A 47 -2.50 -9.26 1.47
CA VAL A 47 -2.16 -7.85 1.66
C VAL A 47 -2.26 -7.53 3.14
N TYR A 48 -1.19 -6.98 3.69
CA TYR A 48 -1.15 -6.48 5.05
C TYR A 48 -1.15 -4.95 5.01
N ALA A 49 -2.03 -4.33 5.75
CA ALA A 49 -2.11 -2.89 5.85
C ALA A 49 -1.99 -2.42 7.31
N ALA A 50 -1.07 -1.48 7.54
CA ALA A 50 -0.90 -0.85 8.83
C ALA A 50 -1.98 0.22 9.04
N GLU A 51 -2.72 0.11 10.12
CA GLU A 51 -3.81 1.02 10.46
C GLU A 51 -3.44 1.85 11.66
N GLN A 52 -2.94 3.04 11.39
CA GLN A 52 -2.25 3.90 12.35
C GLN A 52 -3.09 4.24 13.59
N PHE A 53 -4.37 4.53 13.41
CA PHE A 53 -5.22 5.00 14.51
C PHE A 53 -5.96 3.88 15.24
N SER A 54 -6.11 2.72 14.63
CA SER A 54 -6.71 1.55 15.29
C SER A 54 -5.69 0.66 16.00
N ASN A 55 -4.39 0.90 15.77
CA ASN A 55 -3.27 0.11 16.30
C ASN A 55 -3.34 -1.36 15.86
N THR A 56 -3.71 -1.57 14.62
CA THR A 56 -3.94 -2.89 14.05
C THR A 56 -3.22 -3.05 12.71
N VAL A 57 -3.16 -4.30 12.26
CA VAL A 57 -2.78 -4.65 10.89
C VAL A 57 -3.92 -5.47 10.31
N SER A 58 -4.55 -4.99 9.25
CA SER A 58 -5.55 -5.78 8.53
C SER A 58 -4.88 -6.74 7.54
N VAL A 59 -5.53 -7.88 7.33
CA VAL A 59 -5.10 -8.93 6.39
C VAL A 59 -6.22 -9.14 5.38
N THR A 60 -5.92 -8.94 4.10
CA THR A 60 -6.89 -8.98 3.01
C THR A 60 -6.46 -9.98 1.94
N ASP A 61 -7.42 -10.71 1.39
CA ASP A 61 -7.28 -11.47 0.16
C ASP A 61 -7.39 -10.50 -1.03
N PRO A 62 -6.35 -10.36 -1.86
CA PRO A 62 -6.35 -9.38 -2.94
C PRO A 62 -7.22 -9.78 -4.14
N VAL A 63 -7.55 -11.05 -4.31
CA VAL A 63 -8.36 -11.52 -5.45
C VAL A 63 -9.79 -11.02 -5.32
N ASP A 64 -10.40 -11.24 -4.16
CA ASP A 64 -11.79 -10.87 -3.89
C ASP A 64 -11.90 -9.53 -3.13
N ASN A 65 -10.78 -8.91 -2.82
CA ASN A 65 -10.71 -7.74 -1.95
C ASN A 65 -11.42 -7.96 -0.60
N LYS A 66 -11.25 -9.16 -0.05
CA LYS A 66 -11.96 -9.63 1.13
C LYS A 66 -11.09 -9.51 2.38
N LEU A 67 -11.58 -8.81 3.40
CA LEU A 67 -10.94 -8.77 4.71
C LEU A 67 -10.99 -10.17 5.35
N LEU A 68 -9.81 -10.73 5.64
CA LEU A 68 -9.66 -12.03 6.29
C LEU A 68 -9.55 -11.94 7.80
N GLY A 69 -9.00 -10.84 8.31
CA GLY A 69 -8.85 -10.62 9.74
C GLY A 69 -8.11 -9.34 10.07
N VAL A 70 -8.00 -9.09 11.36
CA VAL A 70 -7.31 -7.92 11.91
C VAL A 70 -6.41 -8.39 13.05
N ILE A 71 -5.12 -8.05 12.98
CA ILE A 71 -4.11 -8.36 13.99
C ILE A 71 -4.00 -7.17 14.93
N ARG A 72 -4.28 -7.36 16.21
CA ARG A 72 -4.05 -6.36 17.25
C ARG A 72 -2.61 -6.46 17.73
N LEU A 73 -1.93 -5.33 17.86
CA LEU A 73 -0.51 -5.33 18.26
C LEU A 73 -0.28 -5.38 19.76
N GLY A 74 -1.35 -5.53 20.54
CA GLY A 74 -1.29 -5.63 21.98
C GLY A 74 -1.20 -4.28 22.68
N ASP A 75 -1.07 -4.31 24.02
CA ASP A 75 -0.93 -3.12 24.83
C ASP A 75 0.56 -2.85 25.08
N PRO A 76 1.09 -1.72 24.58
CA PRO A 76 2.49 -1.37 24.81
C PRO A 76 2.71 -0.97 26.28
N GLN A 77 3.95 -1.08 26.73
CA GLN A 77 4.31 -0.61 28.08
C GLN A 77 4.15 0.91 28.17
N PRO A 78 3.41 1.43 29.16
CA PRO A 78 3.11 2.87 29.26
C PRO A 78 4.35 3.76 29.28
N GLY A 79 5.45 3.30 29.86
CA GLY A 79 6.70 4.07 29.92
C GLY A 79 7.41 4.27 28.57
N ASN A 80 7.03 3.54 27.54
CA ASN A 80 7.63 3.61 26.22
C ASN A 80 6.88 4.50 25.23
N PHE A 81 5.75 5.06 25.64
CA PHE A 81 5.03 5.99 24.78
C PHE A 81 5.81 7.27 24.48
N SER A 82 5.79 7.67 23.24
CA SER A 82 6.27 9.00 22.86
C SER A 82 5.27 10.06 23.35
N PRO A 83 5.72 11.10 24.07
CA PRO A 83 4.85 12.19 24.50
C PRO A 83 4.13 12.89 23.35
N LEU A 84 4.73 12.89 22.16
CA LEU A 84 4.18 13.52 20.96
C LEU A 84 2.87 12.88 20.49
N TYR A 85 2.64 11.60 20.80
CA TYR A 85 1.53 10.84 20.27
C TYR A 85 0.46 10.48 21.33
N LYS A 86 0.49 11.14 22.47
CA LYS A 86 -0.55 11.07 23.52
C LYS A 86 -0.91 9.65 23.94
N GLY A 87 0.07 8.77 24.06
CA GLY A 87 -0.15 7.39 24.50
C GLY A 87 -0.69 6.45 23.43
N GLN A 88 -0.68 6.85 22.17
CA GLN A 88 -1.10 5.98 21.06
C GLN A 88 0.05 5.12 20.53
N VAL A 89 -0.25 3.92 20.06
CA VAL A 89 0.74 2.99 19.48
C VAL A 89 1.23 3.50 18.14
N LEU A 90 0.33 3.97 17.30
CA LEU A 90 0.57 4.52 15.95
C LEU A 90 1.40 3.57 15.07
N VAL A 91 0.74 2.53 14.60
CA VAL A 91 1.28 1.56 13.65
C VAL A 91 1.65 2.27 12.34
N HIS A 92 2.84 1.98 11.80
CA HIS A 92 3.35 2.70 10.65
C HIS A 92 4.05 1.79 9.63
N GLY A 93 5.38 1.76 9.61
CA GLY A 93 6.17 1.04 8.62
C GLY A 93 6.11 -0.47 8.79
N MET A 94 6.18 -1.19 7.68
CA MET A 94 6.19 -2.66 7.66
C MET A 94 7.26 -3.19 6.72
N GLY A 95 7.77 -4.39 7.00
CA GLY A 95 8.71 -5.08 6.13
C GLY A 95 8.69 -6.59 6.33
N PHE A 96 8.82 -7.35 5.25
CA PHE A 96 8.88 -8.81 5.30
C PHE A 96 10.30 -9.32 5.45
N SER A 97 10.43 -10.45 6.14
CA SER A 97 11.65 -11.26 6.04
C SER A 97 11.84 -11.81 4.61
N PRO A 98 13.08 -12.14 4.19
CA PRO A 98 13.33 -12.67 2.85
C PRO A 98 12.56 -13.95 2.51
N ASP A 99 12.22 -14.76 3.51
CA ASP A 99 11.41 -15.97 3.36
C ASP A 99 9.90 -15.71 3.51
N HIS A 100 9.50 -14.45 3.66
CA HIS A 100 8.13 -13.97 3.86
C HIS A 100 7.38 -14.58 5.07
N ARG A 101 8.09 -15.21 6.00
CA ARG A 101 7.47 -15.84 7.18
C ARG A 101 7.27 -14.90 8.34
N THR A 102 7.98 -13.80 8.35
CA THR A 102 7.87 -12.78 9.39
C THR A 102 7.57 -11.43 8.79
N LEU A 103 6.54 -10.77 9.30
CA LEU A 103 6.24 -9.37 9.03
C LEU A 103 6.69 -8.54 10.23
N LEU A 104 7.52 -7.55 9.99
CA LEU A 104 7.86 -6.51 10.95
C LEU A 104 6.84 -5.38 10.86
N VAL A 105 6.42 -4.89 12.00
CA VAL A 105 5.49 -3.74 12.07
C VAL A 105 6.02 -2.75 13.09
N VAL A 106 6.30 -1.54 12.63
CA VAL A 106 6.78 -0.44 13.47
C VAL A 106 5.61 0.28 14.11
N SER A 107 5.72 0.57 15.39
CA SER A 107 4.80 1.41 16.14
C SER A 107 5.54 2.65 16.63
N ILE A 108 5.30 3.79 15.99
CA ILE A 108 6.01 5.04 16.26
C ILE A 108 5.71 5.56 17.65
N GLY A 109 4.44 5.49 18.07
CA GLY A 109 3.97 6.04 19.33
C GLY A 109 4.46 5.26 20.54
N SER A 110 4.59 3.94 20.42
CA SER A 110 5.11 3.06 21.48
C SER A 110 6.60 2.77 21.38
N ASN A 111 7.27 3.31 20.36
CA ASN A 111 8.70 3.05 20.12
C ASN A 111 9.01 1.55 20.10
N SER A 112 8.26 0.79 19.34
CA SER A 112 8.38 -0.66 19.28
C SER A 112 8.33 -1.23 17.87
N VAL A 113 8.81 -2.46 17.73
CA VAL A 113 8.68 -3.28 16.54
C VAL A 113 8.02 -4.59 16.94
N SER A 114 6.92 -4.90 16.29
CA SER A 114 6.21 -6.18 16.45
C SER A 114 6.63 -7.14 15.35
N PHE A 115 6.84 -8.38 15.71
CA PHE A 115 7.17 -9.49 14.82
C PHE A 115 5.93 -10.38 14.67
N ILE A 116 5.37 -10.44 13.48
CA ILE A 116 4.17 -11.21 13.16
C ILE A 116 4.57 -12.42 12.34
N ASP A 117 4.13 -13.60 12.77
CA ASP A 117 4.21 -14.80 11.95
C ASP A 117 3.11 -14.76 10.89
N THR A 118 3.50 -14.75 9.62
CA THR A 118 2.56 -14.60 8.49
C THR A 118 1.72 -15.84 8.23
N ARG A 119 2.15 -16.99 8.72
CA ARG A 119 1.39 -18.25 8.58
C ARG A 119 0.19 -18.31 9.53
N SER A 120 0.40 -17.84 10.75
CA SER A 120 -0.63 -17.86 11.80
C SER A 120 -1.31 -16.49 12.01
N ASN A 121 -0.76 -15.42 11.43
CA ASN A 121 -1.17 -14.03 11.64
C ASN A 121 -1.18 -13.63 13.13
N THR A 122 -0.19 -14.11 13.88
CA THR A 122 -0.06 -13.84 15.32
C THR A 122 1.22 -13.08 15.62
N VAL A 123 1.15 -12.17 16.59
CA VAL A 123 2.32 -11.48 17.14
C VAL A 123 3.15 -12.49 17.93
N LYS A 124 4.40 -12.69 17.55
CA LYS A 124 5.34 -13.61 18.23
C LYS A 124 6.23 -12.91 19.23
N HIS A 125 6.58 -11.68 18.94
CA HIS A 125 7.51 -10.91 19.75
C HIS A 125 7.30 -9.41 19.55
N VAL A 126 7.60 -8.63 20.57
CA VAL A 126 7.65 -7.16 20.52
C VAL A 126 8.97 -6.71 21.11
N THR A 127 9.71 -5.91 20.38
CA THR A 127 10.96 -5.29 20.84
C THR A 127 10.76 -3.79 20.95
N TYR A 128 11.19 -3.22 22.07
CA TYR A 128 11.23 -1.77 22.24
C TYR A 128 12.54 -1.21 21.73
N VAL A 129 12.45 -0.08 21.03
CA VAL A 129 13.57 0.53 20.31
C VAL A 129 13.70 2.01 20.67
N GLY A 130 14.67 2.68 20.08
CA GLY A 130 14.85 4.13 20.23
C GLY A 130 13.66 4.93 19.74
N ARG A 131 13.66 6.24 20.03
CA ARG A 131 12.55 7.16 19.75
C ARG A 131 12.26 7.30 18.26
N SER A 132 10.96 7.35 17.95
CA SER A 132 10.41 7.61 16.62
C SER A 132 10.94 6.67 15.53
N PRO A 133 10.87 5.34 15.74
CA PRO A 133 11.16 4.40 14.67
C PRO A 133 10.13 4.64 13.54
N HIS A 134 10.56 4.53 12.30
CA HIS A 134 9.68 4.83 11.17
C HIS A 134 9.48 3.62 10.25
N GLU A 135 10.58 2.96 9.93
CA GLU A 135 10.58 1.79 9.07
C GLU A 135 11.44 0.69 9.67
N ALA A 136 11.03 -0.56 9.44
CA ALA A 136 11.82 -1.73 9.77
C ALA A 136 11.85 -2.68 8.56
N PHE A 137 13.01 -3.22 8.28
CA PHE A 137 13.19 -4.19 7.20
C PHE A 137 14.30 -5.18 7.56
N PHE A 138 14.26 -6.32 6.93
CA PHE A 138 15.35 -7.28 6.98
C PHE A 138 16.36 -6.99 5.88
N ASP A 139 17.64 -7.13 6.17
CA ASP A 139 18.66 -7.20 5.13
C ASP A 139 18.66 -8.59 4.48
N ALA A 140 19.45 -8.75 3.40
CA ALA A 140 19.55 -10.02 2.66
C ALA A 140 20.06 -11.19 3.50
N LYS A 141 20.68 -10.91 4.66
CA LYS A 141 21.18 -11.92 5.62
C LYS A 141 20.24 -12.12 6.81
N CYS A 142 18.97 -11.70 6.70
CA CYS A 142 17.97 -11.74 7.77
C CYS A 142 18.32 -10.89 9.00
N GLY A 143 19.23 -9.92 8.86
CA GLY A 143 19.49 -8.93 9.91
C GLY A 143 18.40 -7.87 9.96
N LEU A 144 17.90 -7.55 11.16
CA LEU A 144 16.94 -6.44 11.34
C LEU A 144 17.63 -5.10 11.11
N ARG A 145 17.02 -4.25 10.30
CA ARG A 145 17.40 -2.86 10.10
C ARG A 145 16.26 -1.93 10.47
N LEU A 146 16.56 -0.92 11.22
CA LEU A 146 15.60 0.11 11.65
C LEU A 146 15.98 1.45 11.06
N ARG A 147 14.98 2.18 10.58
CA ARG A 147 15.11 3.57 10.16
C ARG A 147 14.30 4.46 11.09
N CYS A 148 14.91 5.50 11.62
CA CYS A 148 14.27 6.50 12.45
C CYS A 148 14.15 7.83 11.71
N LEU A 149 13.11 8.61 12.02
CA LEU A 149 12.86 9.90 11.39
C LEU A 149 14.04 10.90 11.53
N ASN A 150 14.82 10.78 12.60
CA ASN A 150 15.91 11.71 12.93
C ASN A 150 17.31 11.08 12.86
N GLY A 151 17.48 9.94 12.21
CA GLY A 151 18.80 9.32 12.00
C GLY A 151 19.43 8.64 13.22
N TYR A 152 18.76 8.61 14.37
CA TYR A 152 19.25 8.01 15.62
C TYR A 152 18.48 6.72 15.93
N CYS A 153 18.77 5.65 15.19
CA CYS A 153 18.46 4.30 15.64
C CYS A 153 19.75 3.71 16.21
N LEU A 154 19.74 3.36 17.47
CA LEU A 154 20.79 2.55 18.06
C LEU A 154 20.63 1.13 17.50
N SER A 155 21.65 0.65 16.85
CA SER A 155 21.81 -0.74 16.38
C SER A 155 22.12 -1.66 17.56
#